data_5d2ab2a8ec1be4432ef560611ce58195
#
_entry.id   5d2ab2a8ec1be4432ef560611ce58195
#
_cell.length_a   1.000
_cell.length_b   1.000
_cell.length_c   1.000
_cell.angle_alpha   90.00
_cell.angle_beta   90.00
_cell.angle_gamma   90.00
#
_symmetry.space_group_name_H-M   'P 1'
#
loop_
_entity.id
_entity.type
_entity.pdbx_description
1 polymer ?
#
loop_
_entity_poly.entity_id
_entity_poly.type
_entity_poly.pdbx_seq_one_letter_code
_entity_poly.pdbx_strand_id
1 'polypeptide(L)'
;MIDKPYFPEGEQETERLEVKTDKQAVIDQALWAGLKPGMRILDVGCGPGITTAALASAAQPYGKALGIDGSAERIEYAKQKYSNDFVEFEHRDFFSDLSDLEEFDFILVRFVLEFYLQEGAQLVKHLTRSLKKEGILCLADLDHNCLNHYGLSERLEKTIQKIMECQMNNNNFDPYAGRKLHHFLFDAGMVDIESDMRPHHLIYGELSDLDRWHWWQKIELAGKRSGWTFDDYQGGYEEFVEEFKAFFTSPKRFTYTPIIISRGLNPGAKTDDR
;
A
#
# COMPACT_ATOMS: atom_id res chain seq x y z
N MET A 1 -9.19 19.71 -7.84
CA MET A 1 -7.89 19.42 -7.26
C MET A 1 -8.18 18.53 -6.07
N ILE A 2 -7.84 17.27 -6.14
CA ILE A 2 -7.89 16.36 -4.98
C ILE A 2 -6.82 16.91 -4.05
N ASP A 3 -7.21 17.31 -2.82
CA ASP A 3 -6.25 17.71 -1.79
C ASP A 3 -5.20 16.61 -1.69
N LYS A 4 -3.92 16.99 -1.76
CA LYS A 4 -2.82 16.00 -1.79
C LYS A 4 -2.98 15.06 -0.60
N PRO A 5 -3.05 13.74 -0.83
CA PRO A 5 -3.09 12.78 0.25
C PRO A 5 -1.84 12.95 1.12
N TYR A 6 -1.97 12.53 2.39
CA TYR A 6 -0.92 12.48 3.37
C TYR A 6 0.19 11.51 2.94
N PHE A 7 1.02 11.89 1.99
CA PHE A 7 2.25 11.15 1.67
C PHE A 7 3.43 11.84 2.33
N PRO A 8 4.23 11.15 3.12
CA PRO A 8 5.55 11.60 3.45
C PRO A 8 6.34 11.76 2.13
N GLU A 9 6.86 12.94 1.87
CA GLU A 9 7.73 13.21 0.73
C GLU A 9 9.16 13.42 1.22
N GLY A 10 10.15 13.17 0.34
CA GLY A 10 11.55 13.42 0.59
C GLY A 10 12.44 12.18 0.45
N GLU A 11 13.73 12.42 0.31
CA GLU A 11 14.76 11.41 0.09
C GLU A 11 14.76 10.33 1.18
N GLN A 12 14.60 10.72 2.45
CA GLN A 12 14.53 9.79 3.59
C GLN A 12 13.33 8.85 3.51
N GLU A 13 12.18 9.32 3.03
CA GLU A 13 11.00 8.47 2.85
C GLU A 13 11.18 7.51 1.68
N THR A 14 11.80 7.97 0.60
CA THR A 14 12.14 7.14 -0.56
C THR A 14 13.07 5.97 -0.15
N GLU A 15 14.12 6.26 0.62
CA GLU A 15 15.01 5.23 1.19
C GLU A 15 14.27 4.29 2.15
N ARG A 16 13.39 4.82 3.00
CA ARG A 16 12.60 4.02 3.93
C ARG A 16 11.72 3.01 3.20
N LEU A 17 11.03 3.44 2.14
CA LEU A 17 10.19 2.56 1.32
C LEU A 17 11.02 1.49 0.61
N GLU A 18 12.20 1.86 0.12
CA GLU A 18 13.14 0.93 -0.51
C GLU A 18 13.59 -0.18 0.45
N VAL A 19 14.07 0.20 1.65
CA VAL A 19 14.58 -0.75 2.65
C VAL A 19 13.46 -1.64 3.20
N LYS A 20 12.25 -1.09 3.34
CA LYS A 20 11.09 -1.81 3.89
C LYS A 20 10.53 -2.86 2.92
N THR A 21 10.70 -2.69 1.62
CA THR A 21 10.04 -3.56 0.65
C THR A 21 10.74 -4.90 0.53
N ASP A 22 10.09 -5.96 0.98
CA ASP A 22 10.51 -7.33 0.76
C ASP A 22 10.14 -7.76 -0.68
N LYS A 23 11.16 -7.84 -1.54
CA LYS A 23 11.01 -8.24 -2.95
C LYS A 23 10.41 -9.62 -3.11
N GLN A 24 10.81 -10.57 -2.26
CA GLN A 24 10.30 -11.94 -2.36
C GLN A 24 8.82 -11.99 -2.00
N ALA A 25 8.41 -11.27 -0.95
CA ALA A 25 7.00 -11.17 -0.60
C ALA A 25 6.15 -10.55 -1.73
N VAL A 26 6.66 -9.53 -2.44
CA VAL A 26 5.99 -8.96 -3.63
C VAL A 26 5.84 -10.01 -4.73
N ILE A 27 6.91 -10.73 -5.05
CA ILE A 27 6.90 -11.80 -6.07
C ILE A 27 5.89 -12.88 -5.69
N ASP A 28 5.92 -13.36 -4.46
CA ASP A 28 5.02 -14.42 -3.98
C ASP A 28 3.55 -13.98 -4.00
N GLN A 29 3.27 -12.71 -3.72
CA GLN A 29 1.93 -12.12 -3.82
C GLN A 29 1.46 -12.06 -5.28
N ALA A 30 2.31 -11.61 -6.19
CA ALA A 30 1.99 -11.48 -7.60
C ALA A 30 1.81 -12.86 -8.29
N LEU A 31 2.65 -13.84 -7.96
CA LEU A 31 2.52 -15.21 -8.47
C LEU A 31 1.23 -15.89 -7.97
N TRP A 32 0.89 -15.70 -6.69
CA TRP A 32 -0.38 -16.15 -6.14
C TRP A 32 -1.57 -15.53 -6.88
N ALA A 33 -1.48 -14.23 -7.19
CA ALA A 33 -2.52 -13.52 -7.95
C ALA A 33 -2.62 -13.95 -9.40
N GLY A 34 -1.64 -14.70 -9.93
CA GLY A 34 -1.66 -15.23 -11.30
C GLY A 34 -0.72 -14.54 -12.28
N LEU A 35 0.27 -13.79 -11.80
CA LEU A 35 1.34 -13.24 -12.65
C LEU A 35 2.07 -14.39 -13.36
N LYS A 36 2.30 -14.23 -14.66
CA LYS A 36 2.97 -15.23 -15.52
C LYS A 36 4.07 -14.61 -16.36
N PRO A 37 5.04 -15.41 -16.83
CA PRO A 37 6.01 -14.99 -17.81
C PRO A 37 5.38 -14.37 -19.08
N GLY A 38 5.98 -13.32 -19.58
CA GLY A 38 5.54 -12.61 -20.78
C GLY A 38 4.44 -11.58 -20.57
N MET A 39 3.88 -11.45 -19.37
CA MET A 39 2.83 -10.48 -19.07
C MET A 39 3.36 -9.04 -19.12
N ARG A 40 2.51 -8.12 -19.61
CA ARG A 40 2.69 -6.67 -19.51
C ARG A 40 2.03 -6.19 -18.21
N ILE A 41 2.79 -5.50 -17.37
CA ILE A 41 2.43 -5.18 -15.99
C ILE A 41 2.34 -3.66 -15.83
N LEU A 42 1.31 -3.19 -15.10
CA LEU A 42 1.25 -1.84 -14.54
C LEU A 42 1.34 -1.92 -13.00
N ASP A 43 2.29 -1.19 -12.43
CA ASP A 43 2.44 -1.00 -10.98
C ASP A 43 2.00 0.41 -10.62
N VAL A 44 0.83 0.53 -9.98
CA VAL A 44 0.19 1.82 -9.65
C VAL A 44 0.61 2.26 -8.25
N GLY A 45 1.17 3.47 -8.16
CA GLY A 45 1.80 3.95 -6.93
C GLY A 45 3.12 3.23 -6.66
N CYS A 46 3.96 3.09 -7.69
CA CYS A 46 5.17 2.29 -7.67
C CYS A 46 6.26 2.78 -6.70
N GLY A 47 6.12 4.00 -6.17
CA GLY A 47 7.07 4.61 -5.25
C GLY A 47 8.50 4.62 -5.80
N PRO A 48 9.50 4.12 -5.03
CA PRO A 48 10.91 4.09 -5.46
C PRO A 48 11.24 3.04 -6.52
N GLY A 49 10.25 2.27 -7.04
CA GLY A 49 10.38 1.37 -8.17
C GLY A 49 10.79 -0.07 -7.86
N ILE A 50 11.11 -0.39 -6.61
CA ILE A 50 11.56 -1.74 -6.22
C ILE A 50 10.50 -2.82 -6.49
N THR A 51 9.21 -2.49 -6.28
CA THR A 51 8.06 -3.37 -6.56
C THR A 51 7.97 -3.65 -8.06
N THR A 52 8.00 -2.60 -8.89
CA THR A 52 7.98 -2.72 -10.36
C THR A 52 9.09 -3.61 -10.89
N ALA A 53 10.32 -3.40 -10.39
CA ALA A 53 11.48 -4.21 -10.77
C ALA A 53 11.33 -5.69 -10.36
N ALA A 54 10.76 -5.95 -9.17
CA ALA A 54 10.49 -7.31 -8.70
C ALA A 54 9.45 -8.02 -9.58
N LEU A 55 8.36 -7.32 -9.95
CA LEU A 55 7.31 -7.82 -10.85
C LEU A 55 7.87 -8.15 -12.24
N ALA A 56 8.65 -7.22 -12.83
CA ALA A 56 9.29 -7.44 -14.12
C ALA A 56 10.21 -8.67 -14.10
N SER A 57 10.97 -8.85 -13.02
CA SER A 57 11.83 -10.03 -12.85
C SER A 57 11.03 -11.33 -12.79
N ALA A 58 9.89 -11.34 -12.09
CA ALA A 58 9.02 -12.52 -11.97
C ALA A 58 8.29 -12.86 -13.27
N ALA A 59 8.11 -11.87 -14.16
CA ALA A 59 7.45 -12.05 -15.46
C ALA A 59 8.41 -12.43 -16.60
N GLN A 60 9.68 -12.68 -16.33
CA GLN A 60 10.62 -13.11 -17.39
C GLN A 60 10.35 -14.58 -17.80
N PRO A 61 10.65 -14.98 -19.06
CA PRO A 61 11.11 -14.12 -20.16
C PRO A 61 9.98 -13.27 -20.79
N TYR A 62 10.36 -12.17 -21.45
CA TYR A 62 9.52 -11.27 -22.26
C TYR A 62 8.53 -10.37 -21.50
N GLY A 63 8.38 -10.52 -20.18
CA GLY A 63 7.53 -9.63 -19.37
C GLY A 63 8.08 -8.21 -19.32
N LYS A 64 7.18 -7.20 -19.31
CA LYS A 64 7.52 -5.78 -19.17
C LYS A 64 6.68 -5.16 -18.06
N ALA A 65 7.26 -4.25 -17.31
CA ALA A 65 6.56 -3.52 -16.26
C ALA A 65 6.71 -2.01 -16.43
N LEU A 66 5.60 -1.31 -16.32
CA LEU A 66 5.52 0.14 -16.20
C LEU A 66 5.12 0.47 -14.75
N GLY A 67 5.93 1.26 -14.05
CA GLY A 67 5.59 1.85 -12.76
C GLY A 67 5.09 3.28 -12.94
N ILE A 68 3.98 3.64 -12.33
CA ILE A 68 3.46 5.01 -12.29
C ILE A 68 3.32 5.48 -10.85
N ASP A 69 3.70 6.74 -10.58
CA ASP A 69 3.57 7.38 -9.27
C ASP A 69 3.32 8.88 -9.43
N GLY A 70 2.56 9.47 -8.52
CA GLY A 70 2.28 10.90 -8.47
C GLY A 70 3.45 11.77 -7.96
N SER A 71 4.52 11.15 -7.45
CA SER A 71 5.72 11.86 -6.99
C SER A 71 6.81 11.86 -8.05
N ALA A 72 7.12 13.04 -8.60
CA ALA A 72 8.19 13.19 -9.58
C ALA A 72 9.57 12.79 -9.01
N GLU A 73 9.82 13.07 -7.72
CA GLU A 73 11.07 12.73 -7.04
C GLU A 73 11.27 11.21 -6.97
N ARG A 74 10.21 10.46 -6.59
CA ARG A 74 10.26 8.99 -6.52
C ARG A 74 10.45 8.38 -7.89
N ILE A 75 9.79 8.91 -8.90
CA ILE A 75 9.94 8.45 -10.29
C ILE A 75 11.35 8.68 -10.80
N GLU A 76 11.96 9.84 -10.50
CA GLU A 76 13.35 10.10 -10.90
C GLU A 76 14.31 9.11 -10.23
N TYR A 77 14.14 8.86 -8.93
CA TYR A 77 14.90 7.82 -8.22
C TYR A 77 14.70 6.43 -8.83
N ALA A 78 13.45 6.05 -9.12
CA ALA A 78 13.13 4.76 -9.70
C ALA A 78 13.76 4.58 -11.08
N LYS A 79 13.73 5.63 -11.93
CA LYS A 79 14.38 5.64 -13.26
C LYS A 79 15.87 5.42 -13.16
N GLN A 80 16.55 6.15 -12.29
CA GLN A 80 18.00 6.05 -12.13
C GLN A 80 18.45 4.67 -11.65
N LYS A 81 17.62 4.02 -10.79
CA LYS A 81 18.01 2.78 -10.14
C LYS A 81 17.55 1.52 -10.84
N TYR A 82 16.38 1.53 -11.46
CA TYR A 82 15.71 0.31 -11.92
C TYR A 82 15.35 0.29 -13.40
N SER A 83 15.39 1.41 -14.14
CA SER A 83 15.04 1.40 -15.57
C SER A 83 16.00 0.52 -16.37
N ASN A 84 15.42 -0.28 -17.26
CA ASN A 84 16.12 -1.14 -18.22
C ASN A 84 15.16 -1.50 -19.37
N ASP A 85 15.54 -2.45 -20.24
CA ASP A 85 14.74 -2.87 -21.40
C ASP A 85 13.35 -3.45 -21.04
N PHE A 86 13.12 -3.80 -19.77
CA PHE A 86 11.90 -4.45 -19.29
C PHE A 86 11.16 -3.65 -18.21
N VAL A 87 11.76 -2.55 -17.71
CA VAL A 87 11.23 -1.74 -16.62
C VAL A 87 11.27 -0.27 -16.98
N GLU A 88 10.10 0.34 -17.01
CA GLU A 88 9.93 1.77 -17.28
C GLU A 88 9.17 2.44 -16.14
N PHE A 89 9.35 3.76 -15.97
CA PHE A 89 8.67 4.55 -14.96
C PHE A 89 8.17 5.86 -15.54
N GLU A 90 6.94 6.25 -15.14
CA GLU A 90 6.34 7.53 -15.53
C GLU A 90 5.78 8.28 -14.33
N HIS A 91 6.08 9.59 -14.28
CA HIS A 91 5.39 10.50 -13.35
C HIS A 91 3.98 10.74 -13.90
N ARG A 92 2.97 10.18 -13.23
CA ARG A 92 1.59 10.24 -13.69
C ARG A 92 0.60 10.25 -12.54
N ASP A 93 -0.40 11.08 -12.65
CA ASP A 93 -1.60 10.99 -11.81
C ASP A 93 -2.44 9.80 -12.29
N PHE A 94 -2.54 8.77 -11.45
CA PHE A 94 -3.26 7.53 -11.79
C PHE A 94 -4.79 7.67 -11.69
N PHE A 95 -5.32 8.84 -11.31
CA PHE A 95 -6.73 9.20 -11.48
C PHE A 95 -7.01 9.88 -12.82
N SER A 96 -5.96 10.29 -13.55
CA SER A 96 -6.10 10.85 -14.89
C SER A 96 -6.47 9.79 -15.93
N ASP A 97 -6.77 10.22 -17.15
CA ASP A 97 -6.99 9.30 -18.27
C ASP A 97 -5.69 8.52 -18.57
N LEU A 98 -5.80 7.19 -18.60
CA LEU A 98 -4.72 6.25 -18.91
C LEU A 98 -4.92 5.59 -20.29
N SER A 99 -5.84 6.09 -21.12
CA SER A 99 -6.18 5.51 -22.43
C SER A 99 -5.08 5.62 -23.49
N ASP A 100 -4.07 6.45 -23.25
CA ASP A 100 -2.84 6.53 -24.04
C ASP A 100 -1.86 5.39 -23.77
N LEU A 101 -2.05 4.66 -22.67
CA LEU A 101 -1.28 3.46 -22.37
C LEU A 101 -1.92 2.25 -23.08
N GLU A 102 -1.07 1.35 -23.56
CA GLU A 102 -1.56 0.04 -24.03
C GLU A 102 -2.12 -0.76 -22.85
N GLU A 103 -3.13 -1.59 -23.12
CA GLU A 103 -3.74 -2.44 -22.10
C GLU A 103 -2.74 -3.43 -21.46
N PHE A 104 -2.99 -3.74 -20.18
CA PHE A 104 -2.13 -4.58 -19.35
C PHE A 104 -2.74 -5.97 -19.12
N ASP A 105 -1.86 -6.97 -19.00
CA ASP A 105 -2.25 -8.32 -18.59
C ASP A 105 -2.41 -8.41 -17.07
N PHE A 106 -1.65 -7.57 -16.33
CA PHE A 106 -1.61 -7.56 -14.87
C PHE A 106 -1.46 -6.13 -14.36
N ILE A 107 -2.34 -5.70 -13.46
CA ILE A 107 -2.23 -4.42 -12.74
C ILE A 107 -2.08 -4.72 -11.26
N LEU A 108 -1.04 -4.17 -10.61
CA LEU A 108 -0.87 -4.20 -9.16
C LEU A 108 -1.16 -2.81 -8.57
N VAL A 109 -1.93 -2.80 -7.48
CA VAL A 109 -2.10 -1.64 -6.60
C VAL A 109 -1.74 -2.09 -5.19
N ARG A 110 -0.61 -1.62 -4.65
CA ARG A 110 -0.09 -2.12 -3.38
C ARG A 110 0.29 -0.99 -2.43
N PHE A 111 -0.33 -0.94 -1.25
CA PHE A 111 -0.15 0.13 -0.23
C PHE A 111 -0.47 1.52 -0.79
N VAL A 112 -1.52 1.60 -1.58
CA VAL A 112 -2.03 2.84 -2.19
C VAL A 112 -3.41 3.17 -1.66
N LEU A 113 -4.31 2.19 -1.59
CA LEU A 113 -5.72 2.42 -1.26
C LEU A 113 -5.90 2.90 0.18
N GLU A 114 -4.96 2.59 1.08
CA GLU A 114 -4.95 3.14 2.44
C GLU A 114 -4.87 4.68 2.48
N PHE A 115 -4.44 5.34 1.40
CA PHE A 115 -4.35 6.80 1.30
C PHE A 115 -5.53 7.45 0.58
N TYR A 116 -6.53 6.67 0.17
CA TYR A 116 -7.68 7.11 -0.61
C TYR A 116 -8.98 6.54 -0.04
N LEU A 117 -9.26 6.86 1.25
CA LEU A 117 -10.46 6.40 1.96
C LEU A 117 -11.76 6.67 1.18
N GLN A 118 -11.85 7.84 0.53
CA GLN A 118 -13.04 8.26 -0.19
C GLN A 118 -13.05 7.82 -1.66
N GLU A 119 -11.88 7.82 -2.32
CA GLU A 119 -11.76 7.60 -3.77
C GLU A 119 -11.32 6.18 -4.14
N GLY A 120 -10.96 5.33 -3.16
CA GLY A 120 -10.38 4.01 -3.41
C GLY A 120 -11.22 3.13 -4.34
N ALA A 121 -12.53 3.06 -4.12
CA ALA A 121 -13.44 2.31 -4.99
C ALA A 121 -13.48 2.87 -6.43
N GLN A 122 -13.45 4.21 -6.57
CA GLN A 122 -13.44 4.87 -7.88
C GLN A 122 -12.13 4.60 -8.61
N LEU A 123 -10.99 4.64 -7.91
CA LEU A 123 -9.69 4.30 -8.48
C LEU A 123 -9.68 2.87 -9.01
N VAL A 124 -10.13 1.90 -8.21
CA VAL A 124 -10.19 0.49 -8.63
C VAL A 124 -11.03 0.34 -9.89
N LYS A 125 -12.22 0.94 -9.93
CA LYS A 125 -13.08 0.92 -11.12
C LYS A 125 -12.45 1.61 -12.33
N HIS A 126 -11.69 2.70 -12.12
CA HIS A 126 -10.98 3.39 -13.19
C HIS A 126 -9.93 2.50 -13.84
N LEU A 127 -9.13 1.79 -13.04
CA LEU A 127 -8.04 0.95 -13.50
C LEU A 127 -8.49 -0.27 -14.32
N THR A 128 -9.73 -0.76 -14.14
CA THR A 128 -10.24 -1.88 -14.96
C THR A 128 -10.27 -1.56 -16.45
N ARG A 129 -10.34 -0.28 -16.84
CA ARG A 129 -10.35 0.16 -18.25
C ARG A 129 -9.01 -0.04 -18.95
N SER A 130 -7.92 -0.14 -18.18
CA SER A 130 -6.56 -0.35 -18.70
C SER A 130 -6.19 -1.84 -18.72
N LEU A 131 -7.12 -2.74 -18.36
CA LEU A 131 -6.91 -4.19 -18.40
C LEU A 131 -7.40 -4.80 -19.70
N LYS A 132 -6.59 -5.69 -20.26
CA LYS A 132 -7.04 -6.60 -21.31
C LYS A 132 -8.22 -7.46 -20.82
N LYS A 133 -8.98 -8.01 -21.74
CA LYS A 133 -9.90 -9.10 -21.41
C LYS A 133 -9.12 -10.26 -20.74
N GLU A 134 -9.65 -10.81 -19.66
CA GLU A 134 -8.99 -11.80 -18.79
C GLU A 134 -7.73 -11.30 -18.09
N GLY A 135 -7.42 -10.00 -18.18
CA GLY A 135 -6.37 -9.35 -17.41
C GLY A 135 -6.69 -9.34 -15.91
N ILE A 136 -5.66 -9.35 -15.09
CA ILE A 136 -5.75 -9.47 -13.64
C ILE A 136 -5.59 -8.10 -12.98
N LEU A 137 -6.53 -7.72 -12.11
CA LEU A 137 -6.35 -6.64 -11.16
C LEU A 137 -6.03 -7.23 -9.78
N CYS A 138 -4.84 -6.97 -9.29
CA CYS A 138 -4.37 -7.40 -7.97
C CYS A 138 -4.27 -6.18 -7.05
N LEU A 139 -5.01 -6.21 -5.96
CA LEU A 139 -5.01 -5.20 -4.90
C LEU A 139 -4.37 -5.78 -3.65
N ALA A 140 -3.48 -5.04 -2.99
CA ALA A 140 -2.84 -5.48 -1.77
C ALA A 140 -2.71 -4.31 -0.79
N ASP A 141 -3.36 -4.39 0.38
CA ASP A 141 -3.30 -3.32 1.35
C ASP A 141 -3.42 -3.83 2.79
N LEU A 142 -3.08 -2.98 3.75
CA LEU A 142 -3.09 -3.32 5.16
C LEU A 142 -4.51 -3.27 5.73
N ASP A 143 -4.75 -4.13 6.71
CA ASP A 143 -5.95 -4.09 7.53
C ASP A 143 -5.57 -3.90 8.99
N HIS A 144 -6.34 -3.10 9.74
CA HIS A 144 -5.98 -2.65 11.10
C HIS A 144 -4.56 -2.06 11.17
N ASN A 145 -4.18 -1.22 10.19
CA ASN A 145 -2.84 -0.63 10.16
C ASN A 145 -2.57 0.16 11.45
N CYS A 146 -1.52 -0.23 12.19
CA CYS A 146 -1.14 0.31 13.50
C CYS A 146 -2.15 0.10 14.65
N LEU A 147 -3.12 -0.80 14.54
CA LEU A 147 -4.19 -0.96 15.55
C LEU A 147 -4.16 -2.30 16.31
N ASN A 148 -3.40 -3.30 15.84
CA ASN A 148 -3.40 -4.61 16.48
C ASN A 148 -2.19 -4.78 17.40
N HIS A 149 -2.38 -4.46 18.66
CA HIS A 149 -1.39 -4.62 19.70
C HIS A 149 -1.98 -5.31 20.93
N TYR A 150 -1.20 -6.14 21.61
CA TYR A 150 -1.53 -6.70 22.91
C TYR A 150 -0.52 -6.24 23.95
N GLY A 151 -1.01 -5.79 25.11
CA GLY A 151 -0.18 -5.28 26.22
C GLY A 151 -0.10 -3.76 26.31
N LEU A 152 -0.92 -3.03 25.53
CA LEU A 152 -1.10 -1.59 25.69
C LEU A 152 -1.75 -1.25 27.05
N SER A 153 -1.45 -0.06 27.59
CA SER A 153 -2.30 0.56 28.60
C SER A 153 -3.61 1.01 27.94
N GLU A 154 -4.69 1.13 28.75
CA GLU A 154 -5.97 1.63 28.26
C GLU A 154 -5.86 3.04 27.64
N ARG A 155 -5.04 3.90 28.25
CA ARG A 155 -4.76 5.25 27.75
C ARG A 155 -4.09 5.20 26.38
N LEU A 156 -3.04 4.41 26.24
CA LEU A 156 -2.28 4.29 24.99
C LEU A 156 -3.13 3.70 23.86
N GLU A 157 -3.94 2.67 24.17
CA GLU A 157 -4.86 2.07 23.20
C GLU A 157 -5.87 3.09 22.67
N LYS A 158 -6.54 3.82 23.57
CA LYS A 158 -7.48 4.89 23.20
C LYS A 158 -6.80 5.98 22.35
N THR A 159 -5.58 6.36 22.73
CA THR A 159 -4.86 7.41 21.97
C THR A 159 -4.49 6.96 20.57
N ILE A 160 -4.01 5.72 20.38
CA ILE A 160 -3.74 5.18 19.05
C ILE A 160 -5.02 5.14 18.20
N GLN A 161 -6.14 4.72 18.77
CA GLN A 161 -7.44 4.73 18.09
C GLN A 161 -7.83 6.15 17.67
N LYS A 162 -7.68 7.14 18.57
CA LYS A 162 -7.96 8.56 18.25
C LYS A 162 -7.07 9.13 17.16
N ILE A 163 -5.77 8.81 17.18
CA ILE A 163 -4.86 9.17 16.09
C ILE A 163 -5.37 8.63 14.76
N MET A 164 -5.79 7.35 14.69
CA MET A 164 -6.31 6.77 13.46
C MET A 164 -7.64 7.38 13.04
N GLU A 165 -8.56 7.68 13.95
CA GLU A 165 -9.80 8.41 13.67
C GLU A 165 -9.49 9.80 13.06
N CYS A 166 -8.52 10.52 13.61
CA CYS A 166 -8.09 11.81 13.08
C CYS A 166 -7.46 11.67 11.68
N GLN A 167 -6.67 10.63 11.45
CA GLN A 167 -6.10 10.35 10.12
C GLN A 167 -7.21 10.07 9.08
N MET A 168 -8.24 9.31 9.45
CA MET A 168 -9.39 9.06 8.59
C MET A 168 -10.16 10.35 8.26
N ASN A 169 -10.38 11.19 9.26
CA ASN A 169 -11.22 12.39 9.11
C ASN A 169 -10.48 13.54 8.40
N ASN A 170 -9.18 13.69 8.63
CA ASN A 170 -8.42 14.86 8.21
C ASN A 170 -7.48 14.59 7.03
N ASN A 171 -7.05 13.35 6.84
CA ASN A 171 -5.97 12.99 5.92
C ASN A 171 -6.37 11.93 4.88
N ASN A 172 -7.66 11.61 4.76
CA ASN A 172 -8.16 10.62 3.80
C ASN A 172 -7.51 9.23 3.92
N PHE A 173 -6.93 8.93 5.11
CA PHE A 173 -6.23 7.68 5.37
C PHE A 173 -7.19 6.60 5.86
N ASP A 174 -7.06 5.39 5.33
CA ASP A 174 -7.91 4.25 5.66
C ASP A 174 -7.11 3.11 6.32
N PRO A 175 -7.09 3.02 7.66
CA PRO A 175 -6.38 1.94 8.34
C PRO A 175 -7.03 0.56 8.12
N TYR A 176 -8.17 0.51 7.44
CA TYR A 176 -8.96 -0.69 7.16
C TYR A 176 -9.11 -0.96 5.66
N ALA A 177 -8.21 -0.45 4.83
CA ALA A 177 -8.28 -0.60 3.37
C ALA A 177 -8.32 -2.08 2.96
N GLY A 178 -7.53 -2.94 3.61
CA GLY A 178 -7.41 -4.35 3.26
C GLY A 178 -8.73 -5.11 3.19
N ARG A 179 -9.61 -4.94 4.18
CA ARG A 179 -10.93 -5.64 4.21
C ARG A 179 -11.91 -5.20 3.13
N LYS A 180 -11.65 -4.09 2.44
CA LYS A 180 -12.51 -3.53 1.40
C LYS A 180 -12.16 -4.02 0.00
N LEU A 181 -10.98 -4.60 -0.20
CA LEU A 181 -10.43 -4.93 -1.53
C LEU A 181 -11.34 -5.86 -2.33
N HIS A 182 -11.88 -6.90 -1.70
CA HIS A 182 -12.83 -7.80 -2.35
C HIS A 182 -14.08 -7.05 -2.84
N HIS A 183 -14.62 -6.18 -1.99
CA HIS A 183 -15.80 -5.36 -2.33
C HIS A 183 -15.51 -4.41 -3.49
N PHE A 184 -14.36 -3.77 -3.51
CA PHE A 184 -13.95 -2.88 -4.59
C PHE A 184 -13.84 -3.60 -5.93
N LEU A 185 -13.27 -4.81 -5.95
CA LEU A 185 -13.20 -5.65 -7.15
C LEU A 185 -14.59 -6.08 -7.62
N PHE A 186 -15.46 -6.49 -6.69
CA PHE A 186 -16.84 -6.88 -7.00
C PHE A 186 -17.63 -5.74 -7.64
N ASP A 187 -17.60 -4.55 -7.03
CA ASP A 187 -18.28 -3.36 -7.53
C ASP A 187 -17.69 -2.83 -8.85
N ALA A 188 -16.42 -3.09 -9.09
CA ALA A 188 -15.76 -2.80 -10.36
C ALA A 188 -16.14 -3.79 -11.49
N GLY A 189 -16.92 -4.84 -11.17
CA GLY A 189 -17.39 -5.82 -12.14
C GLY A 189 -16.38 -6.90 -12.49
N MET A 190 -15.35 -7.07 -11.66
CA MET A 190 -14.38 -8.16 -11.83
C MET A 190 -15.04 -9.52 -11.49
N VAL A 191 -14.53 -10.59 -12.09
CA VAL A 191 -14.99 -11.97 -11.87
C VAL A 191 -13.87 -12.83 -11.31
N ASP A 192 -14.18 -14.04 -10.86
CA ASP A 192 -13.24 -15.00 -10.27
C ASP A 192 -12.37 -14.35 -9.17
N ILE A 193 -13.05 -13.61 -8.29
CA ILE A 193 -12.39 -12.86 -7.22
C ILE A 193 -11.94 -13.83 -6.13
N GLU A 194 -10.65 -13.78 -5.83
CA GLU A 194 -10.05 -14.52 -4.72
C GLU A 194 -9.31 -13.57 -3.78
N SER A 195 -9.26 -13.93 -2.51
CA SER A 195 -8.54 -13.17 -1.48
C SER A 195 -7.66 -14.06 -0.63
N ASP A 196 -6.50 -13.53 -0.21
CA ASP A 196 -5.54 -14.17 0.69
C ASP A 196 -5.14 -13.18 1.79
N MET A 197 -4.71 -13.68 2.91
CA MET A 197 -4.24 -12.88 4.05
C MET A 197 -2.89 -13.39 4.52
N ARG A 198 -1.91 -12.46 4.61
CA ARG A 198 -0.56 -12.78 5.08
C ARG A 198 -0.12 -11.83 6.19
N PRO A 199 0.83 -12.21 7.04
CA PRO A 199 1.41 -11.27 7.98
C PRO A 199 2.30 -10.26 7.23
N HIS A 200 2.04 -8.95 7.43
CA HIS A 200 2.96 -7.88 7.03
C HIS A 200 3.91 -7.54 8.16
N HIS A 201 3.36 -7.34 9.37
CA HIS A 201 4.14 -7.31 10.60
C HIS A 201 3.68 -8.44 11.51
N LEU A 202 4.64 -9.09 12.13
CA LEU A 202 4.42 -10.06 13.21
C LEU A 202 5.59 -9.90 14.19
N ILE A 203 5.38 -9.09 15.25
CA ILE A 203 6.44 -8.61 16.12
C ILE A 203 6.14 -9.04 17.55
N TYR A 204 7.00 -9.89 18.12
CA TYR A 204 6.94 -10.39 19.48
C TYR A 204 8.35 -10.67 20.00
N GLY A 205 8.50 -10.85 21.32
CA GLY A 205 9.84 -11.08 21.91
C GLY A 205 10.75 -9.84 21.75
N GLU A 206 12.04 -10.08 21.56
CA GLU A 206 13.02 -9.01 21.39
C GLU A 206 12.77 -8.20 20.10
N LEU A 207 12.88 -6.88 20.23
CA LEU A 207 12.62 -5.95 19.12
C LEU A 207 13.88 -5.84 18.23
N SER A 208 13.71 -6.14 16.94
CA SER A 208 14.76 -5.91 15.96
C SER A 208 15.06 -4.41 15.79
N ASP A 209 16.28 -4.06 15.38
CA ASP A 209 16.63 -2.66 15.11
C ASP A 209 15.85 -2.08 13.93
N LEU A 210 15.54 -2.92 12.94
CA LEU A 210 14.74 -2.53 11.78
C LEU A 210 13.30 -2.21 12.18
N ASP A 211 12.63 -3.07 12.96
CA ASP A 211 11.28 -2.82 13.44
C ASP A 211 11.22 -1.59 14.34
N ARG A 212 12.24 -1.46 15.24
CA ARG A 212 12.37 -0.26 16.09
C ARG A 212 12.41 0.99 15.26
N TRP A 213 13.29 1.06 14.28
CA TRP A 213 13.46 2.22 13.42
C TRP A 213 12.15 2.55 12.66
N HIS A 214 11.50 1.54 12.04
CA HIS A 214 10.25 1.72 11.31
C HIS A 214 9.13 2.24 12.18
N TRP A 215 8.94 1.68 13.38
CA TRP A 215 7.84 2.05 14.25
C TRP A 215 8.05 3.41 14.90
N TRP A 216 9.30 3.81 15.18
CA TRP A 216 9.58 5.19 15.63
C TRP A 216 9.20 6.20 14.56
N GLN A 217 9.55 5.96 13.30
CA GLN A 217 9.13 6.83 12.20
C GLN A 217 7.60 6.90 12.07
N LYS A 218 6.93 5.74 12.12
CA LYS A 218 5.46 5.69 12.05
C LYS A 218 4.78 6.49 13.15
N ILE A 219 5.17 6.31 14.41
CA ILE A 219 4.51 6.96 15.54
C ILE A 219 4.75 8.47 15.54
N GLU A 220 5.96 8.91 15.17
CA GLU A 220 6.26 10.32 15.04
C GLU A 220 5.45 10.97 13.91
N LEU A 221 5.40 10.33 12.77
CA LEU A 221 4.66 10.84 11.62
C LEU A 221 3.15 10.87 11.88
N ALA A 222 2.58 9.75 12.31
CA ALA A 222 1.15 9.65 12.57
C ALA A 222 0.72 10.56 13.72
N GLY A 223 1.49 10.60 14.81
CA GLY A 223 1.16 11.43 15.97
C GLY A 223 1.20 12.93 15.64
N LYS A 224 2.29 13.42 15.04
CA LYS A 224 2.46 14.85 14.72
C LYS A 224 1.45 15.36 13.68
N ARG A 225 1.08 14.54 12.72
CA ARG A 225 0.23 14.93 11.59
C ARG A 225 -1.24 14.58 11.77
N SER A 226 -1.61 13.89 12.86
CA SER A 226 -3.00 13.54 13.12
C SER A 226 -3.89 14.74 13.41
N GLY A 227 -3.33 15.80 14.00
CA GLY A 227 -4.09 16.90 14.58
C GLY A 227 -4.69 16.58 15.94
N TRP A 228 -4.34 15.41 16.54
CA TRP A 228 -4.75 15.04 17.90
C TRP A 228 -3.97 15.85 18.94
N THR A 229 -4.62 16.29 20.03
CA THR A 229 -4.06 17.23 21.03
C THR A 229 -3.34 16.56 22.20
N PHE A 230 -3.49 15.26 22.39
CA PHE A 230 -2.87 14.47 23.47
C PHE A 230 -3.23 14.96 24.88
N ASP A 231 -4.46 15.46 25.09
CA ASP A 231 -4.91 16.06 26.35
C ASP A 231 -4.93 15.07 27.53
N ASP A 232 -4.97 13.75 27.26
CA ASP A 232 -4.88 12.70 28.27
C ASP A 232 -3.44 12.50 28.82
N TYR A 233 -2.46 13.25 28.26
CA TYR A 233 -1.05 13.23 28.65
C TYR A 233 -0.65 14.58 29.23
N GLN A 234 -0.15 14.62 30.48
CA GLN A 234 0.30 15.86 31.10
C GLN A 234 1.50 16.50 30.34
N GLY A 235 2.40 15.64 29.85
CA GLY A 235 3.52 16.02 29.00
C GLY A 235 3.18 16.06 27.50
N GLY A 236 1.90 15.95 27.12
CA GLY A 236 1.45 16.06 25.74
C GLY A 236 2.00 14.94 24.84
N TYR A 237 2.33 15.31 23.61
CA TYR A 237 2.84 14.40 22.58
C TYR A 237 4.11 13.65 23.02
N GLU A 238 5.03 14.31 23.68
CA GLU A 238 6.29 13.72 24.14
C GLU A 238 6.07 12.56 25.10
N GLU A 239 5.17 12.73 26.10
CA GLU A 239 4.84 11.68 27.05
C GLU A 239 4.15 10.49 26.35
N PHE A 240 3.26 10.74 25.38
CA PHE A 240 2.68 9.70 24.55
C PHE A 240 3.74 8.89 23.81
N VAL A 241 4.71 9.57 23.17
CA VAL A 241 5.81 8.89 22.44
C VAL A 241 6.66 8.05 23.38
N GLU A 242 6.96 8.53 24.60
CA GLU A 242 7.71 7.77 25.60
C GLU A 242 6.93 6.53 26.05
N GLU A 243 5.64 6.65 26.32
CA GLU A 243 4.79 5.50 26.69
C GLU A 243 4.71 4.48 25.55
N PHE A 244 4.53 4.92 24.30
CA PHE A 244 4.53 4.03 23.17
C PHE A 244 5.88 3.31 23.00
N LYS A 245 7.00 4.01 23.11
CA LYS A 245 8.34 3.42 23.03
C LYS A 245 8.59 2.41 24.14
N ALA A 246 8.17 2.71 25.36
CA ALA A 246 8.25 1.79 26.49
C ALA A 246 7.44 0.50 26.25
N PHE A 247 6.21 0.64 25.78
CA PHE A 247 5.37 -0.49 25.37
C PHE A 247 6.05 -1.31 24.27
N PHE A 248 6.49 -0.63 23.20
CA PHE A 248 6.95 -1.30 21.98
C PHE A 248 8.31 -2.00 22.17
N THR A 249 9.11 -1.57 23.11
CA THR A 249 10.37 -2.26 23.50
C THR A 249 10.16 -3.43 24.44
N SER A 250 8.96 -3.57 25.04
CA SER A 250 8.68 -4.68 25.92
C SER A 250 8.70 -6.03 25.16
N PRO A 251 9.45 -7.05 25.59
CA PRO A 251 9.44 -8.36 24.95
C PRO A 251 8.10 -9.10 25.14
N LYS A 252 7.23 -8.63 26.02
CA LYS A 252 5.92 -9.21 26.30
C LYS A 252 4.84 -8.75 25.32
N ARG A 253 5.09 -7.67 24.53
CA ARG A 253 4.11 -7.19 23.56
C ARG A 253 3.91 -8.20 22.45
N PHE A 254 2.72 -8.15 21.84
CA PHE A 254 2.42 -8.80 20.58
C PHE A 254 1.80 -7.79 19.63
N THR A 255 2.42 -7.59 18.47
CA THR A 255 1.96 -6.66 17.44
C THR A 255 1.88 -7.40 16.11
N TYR A 256 0.76 -7.26 15.42
CA TYR A 256 0.62 -7.81 14.07
C TYR A 256 -0.15 -6.87 13.16
N THR A 257 0.15 -6.89 11.88
CA THR A 257 -0.61 -6.18 10.86
C THR A 257 -0.79 -7.13 9.68
N PRO A 258 -2.02 -7.56 9.36
CA PRO A 258 -2.25 -8.36 8.17
C PRO A 258 -2.17 -7.49 6.91
N ILE A 259 -1.62 -8.04 5.84
CA ILE A 259 -1.85 -7.59 4.48
C ILE A 259 -2.92 -8.48 3.86
N ILE A 260 -3.96 -7.86 3.32
CA ILE A 260 -4.96 -8.53 2.52
C ILE A 260 -4.59 -8.35 1.05
N ILE A 261 -4.66 -9.43 0.29
CA ILE A 261 -4.40 -9.43 -1.14
C ILE A 261 -5.66 -9.96 -1.80
N SER A 262 -6.21 -9.22 -2.75
CA SER A 262 -7.38 -9.65 -3.50
C SER A 262 -7.10 -9.51 -4.99
N ARG A 263 -7.50 -10.51 -5.79
CA ARG A 263 -7.36 -10.48 -7.23
C ARG A 263 -8.69 -10.72 -7.90
N GLY A 264 -8.89 -10.19 -9.09
CA GLY A 264 -10.05 -10.48 -9.94
C GLY A 264 -9.67 -10.43 -11.41
N LEU A 265 -10.45 -11.09 -12.25
CA LEU A 265 -10.29 -11.12 -13.69
C LEU A 265 -11.23 -10.11 -14.35
N ASN A 266 -10.73 -9.39 -15.37
CA ASN A 266 -11.56 -8.53 -16.21
C ASN A 266 -12.37 -9.40 -17.18
N PRO A 267 -13.71 -9.45 -17.09
CA PRO A 267 -14.53 -10.26 -18.01
C PRO A 267 -14.52 -9.73 -19.45
N GLY A 268 -13.96 -8.54 -19.69
CA GLY A 268 -14.10 -7.81 -20.95
C GLY A 268 -15.46 -7.14 -21.08
N ALA A 269 -15.66 -6.39 -22.14
CA ALA A 269 -16.95 -5.79 -22.44
C ALA A 269 -18.01 -6.89 -22.57
N LYS A 270 -19.16 -6.75 -21.88
CA LYS A 270 -20.31 -7.61 -22.15
C LYS A 270 -20.67 -7.39 -23.63
N THR A 271 -20.53 -8.42 -24.45
CA THR A 271 -21.21 -8.42 -25.73
C THR A 271 -22.70 -8.38 -25.41
N ASP A 272 -23.37 -7.27 -25.75
CA ASP A 272 -24.82 -7.25 -25.75
C ASP A 272 -25.28 -8.33 -26.73
N ASP A 273 -25.61 -9.52 -26.20
CA ASP A 273 -26.39 -10.50 -26.95
C ASP A 273 -27.76 -9.83 -27.23
N ARG A 274 -27.88 -9.31 -28.44
CA ARG A 274 -29.14 -8.83 -29.02
C ARG A 274 -30.00 -10.02 -29.39
#